data_dd7d349ffc67fafa085b81bed0fb9fdd
#
_entry.id   dd7d349ffc67fafa085b81bed0fb9fdd
#
_cell.length_a   1.000
_cell.length_b   1.000
_cell.length_c   1.000
_cell.angle_alpha   90.00
_cell.angle_beta   90.00
_cell.angle_gamma   90.00
#
_symmetry.space_group_name_H-M   'P 1'
#
loop_
_entity.id
_entity.type
_entity.pdbx_description
1 polymer ?
#
loop_
_entity_poly.entity_id
_entity_poly.type
_entity_poly.pdbx_seq_one_letter_code
_entity_poly.pdbx_strand_id
1 'polypeptide(L)'
;EYPEVEFVLVVSNLVIHYIQDLDSIYRSWYHTLKSGGDFLINIEHPVFTGSVREEWIRDGEGRALYWPVDNYFYPGERRTVFLGEEVVKQHHTLTQILGGLLACGFVLTAVEEAYPDPAMLDLPGMRDEMRRPMMLLVRARKE
;
A
#
# COMPACT_ATOMS: atom_id res chain seq x y z
N GLU A 1 -5.97 -22.54 1.67
CA GLU A 1 -4.62 -22.98 2.08
C GLU A 1 -3.67 -22.82 0.91
N TYR A 2 -2.53 -22.16 1.13
CA TYR A 2 -1.52 -22.01 0.07
C TYR A 2 -0.61 -23.25 0.09
N PRO A 3 -0.19 -23.76 -1.09
CA PRO A 3 0.73 -24.88 -1.15
C PRO A 3 2.07 -24.55 -0.51
N GLU A 4 2.66 -25.53 0.17
CA GLU A 4 4.00 -25.38 0.77
C GLU A 4 5.09 -25.38 -0.32
N VAL A 5 5.97 -24.39 -0.28
CA VAL A 5 7.26 -24.33 -1.02
C VAL A 5 7.17 -24.67 -2.52
N GLU A 6 6.32 -23.94 -3.27
CA GLU A 6 6.19 -24.22 -4.70
C GLU A 6 6.57 -23.07 -5.63
N PHE A 7 6.52 -21.82 -5.15
CA PHE A 7 6.65 -20.67 -6.01
C PHE A 7 7.99 -19.95 -5.88
N VAL A 8 8.48 -19.42 -6.98
CA VAL A 8 9.67 -18.55 -7.05
C VAL A 8 9.27 -17.07 -6.97
N LEU A 9 7.98 -16.77 -7.18
CA LEU A 9 7.43 -15.43 -7.17
C LEU A 9 5.99 -15.46 -6.66
N VAL A 10 5.69 -14.56 -5.72
CA VAL A 10 4.34 -14.20 -5.30
C VAL A 10 4.13 -12.72 -5.61
N VAL A 11 3.00 -12.36 -6.19
CA VAL A 11 2.63 -10.98 -6.49
C VAL A 11 1.32 -10.64 -5.81
N SER A 12 1.30 -9.57 -5.05
CA SER A 12 0.09 -8.97 -4.49
C SER A 12 -0.08 -7.56 -5.05
N ASN A 13 -1.06 -7.39 -5.92
CA ASN A 13 -1.34 -6.11 -6.56
C ASN A 13 -2.70 -5.58 -6.11
N LEU A 14 -2.70 -4.48 -5.33
CA LEU A 14 -3.90 -3.78 -4.85
C LEU A 14 -4.85 -4.67 -4.03
N VAL A 15 -4.32 -5.57 -3.21
CA VAL A 15 -5.08 -6.52 -2.39
C VAL A 15 -4.85 -6.31 -0.90
N ILE A 16 -3.61 -6.06 -0.48
CA ILE A 16 -3.21 -6.10 0.95
C ILE A 16 -3.93 -5.04 1.78
N HIS A 17 -4.28 -3.90 1.22
CA HIS A 17 -5.06 -2.88 1.92
C HIS A 17 -6.53 -3.26 2.19
N TYR A 18 -6.95 -4.47 1.84
CA TYR A 18 -8.21 -5.07 2.29
C TYR A 18 -8.01 -6.13 3.36
N ILE A 19 -6.76 -6.44 3.74
CA ILE A 19 -6.42 -7.50 4.69
C ILE A 19 -6.11 -6.88 6.05
N GLN A 20 -6.81 -7.34 7.08
CA GLN A 20 -6.62 -6.85 8.44
C GLN A 20 -5.36 -7.43 9.10
N ASP A 21 -5.13 -8.74 8.98
CA ASP A 21 -4.01 -9.45 9.59
C ASP A 21 -2.86 -9.65 8.59
N LEU A 22 -1.96 -8.66 8.51
CA LEU A 22 -0.78 -8.72 7.64
C LEU A 22 0.19 -9.82 8.06
N ASP A 23 0.37 -10.03 9.36
CA ASP A 23 1.36 -11.00 9.87
C ASP A 23 0.99 -12.42 9.46
N SER A 24 -0.29 -12.75 9.50
CA SER A 24 -0.77 -14.07 9.07
C SER A 24 -0.56 -14.30 7.58
N ILE A 25 -0.90 -13.30 6.75
CA ILE A 25 -0.73 -13.44 5.30
C ILE A 25 0.75 -13.45 4.88
N TYR A 26 1.60 -12.65 5.52
CA TYR A 26 3.04 -12.64 5.28
C TYR A 26 3.67 -13.99 5.61
N ARG A 27 3.31 -14.61 6.75
CA ARG A 27 3.77 -15.97 7.09
C ARG A 27 3.33 -17.00 6.05
N SER A 28 2.08 -16.94 5.61
CA SER A 28 1.56 -17.85 4.57
C SER A 28 2.34 -17.74 3.27
N TRP A 29 2.61 -16.52 2.81
CA TRP A 29 3.37 -16.29 1.57
C TRP A 29 4.86 -16.62 1.72
N TYR A 30 5.43 -16.39 2.90
CA TYR A 30 6.80 -16.81 3.19
C TYR A 30 6.95 -18.34 3.09
N HIS A 31 5.99 -19.10 3.62
CA HIS A 31 6.00 -20.56 3.53
C HIS A 31 5.85 -21.07 2.09
N THR A 32 5.01 -20.42 1.31
CA THR A 32 4.74 -20.75 -0.09
C THR A 32 5.94 -20.50 -1.02
N LEU A 33 6.80 -19.54 -0.69
CA LEU A 33 7.97 -19.21 -1.50
C LEU A 33 9.13 -20.18 -1.26
N LYS A 34 9.83 -20.53 -2.36
CA LYS A 34 11.15 -21.19 -2.31
C LYS A 34 12.19 -20.23 -1.76
N SER A 35 13.28 -20.78 -1.21
CA SER A 35 14.47 -20.00 -0.88
C SER A 35 15.00 -19.30 -2.15
N GLY A 36 15.36 -18.03 -2.04
CA GLY A 36 15.68 -17.15 -3.17
C GLY A 36 14.47 -16.59 -3.93
N GLY A 37 13.24 -16.99 -3.56
CA GLY A 37 12.01 -16.49 -4.17
C GLY A 37 11.67 -15.07 -3.75
N ASP A 38 10.97 -14.35 -4.62
CA ASP A 38 10.58 -12.94 -4.42
C ASP A 38 9.09 -12.80 -4.13
N PHE A 39 8.77 -11.83 -3.28
CA PHE A 39 7.43 -11.33 -3.05
C PHE A 39 7.35 -9.87 -3.50
N LEU A 40 6.46 -9.58 -4.45
CA LEU A 40 6.20 -8.23 -4.95
C LEU A 40 4.87 -7.72 -4.42
N ILE A 41 4.90 -6.53 -3.84
CA ILE A 41 3.74 -5.87 -3.27
C ILE A 41 3.50 -4.55 -3.98
N ASN A 42 2.25 -4.29 -4.37
CA ASN A 42 1.72 -2.98 -4.67
C ASN A 42 0.52 -2.73 -3.76
N ILE A 43 0.66 -1.77 -2.84
CA ILE A 43 -0.34 -1.44 -1.82
C ILE A 43 -0.58 0.06 -1.80
N GLU A 44 -1.77 0.50 -1.42
CA GLU A 44 -2.00 1.92 -1.11
C GLU A 44 -1.08 2.36 0.02
N HIS A 45 -0.40 3.50 -0.21
CA HIS A 45 0.57 4.03 0.75
C HIS A 45 -0.12 4.45 2.06
N PRO A 46 0.51 4.27 3.23
CA PRO A 46 -0.05 4.71 4.52
C PRO A 46 -0.39 6.20 4.61
N VAL A 47 0.30 7.07 3.88
CA VAL A 47 -0.08 8.49 3.77
C VAL A 47 -1.42 8.64 3.04
N PHE A 48 -1.71 7.80 2.06
CA PHE A 48 -2.97 7.81 1.33
C PHE A 48 -4.12 7.31 2.22
N THR A 49 -3.98 6.13 2.80
CA THR A 49 -5.00 5.53 3.69
C THR A 49 -5.08 6.21 5.07
N GLY A 50 -4.07 6.99 5.45
CA GLY A 50 -4.10 7.86 6.63
C GLY A 50 -5.05 9.06 6.49
N SER A 51 -5.51 9.36 5.28
CA SER A 51 -6.66 10.25 5.08
C SER A 51 -7.94 9.44 5.25
N VAL A 52 -8.74 9.80 6.26
CA VAL A 52 -9.97 9.05 6.61
C VAL A 52 -10.97 8.96 5.46
N ARG A 53 -11.01 9.97 4.59
CA ARG A 53 -11.91 10.02 3.43
C ARG A 53 -11.23 9.78 2.10
N GLU A 54 -9.89 9.74 2.08
CA GLU A 54 -9.09 9.68 0.85
C GLU A 54 -9.45 10.81 -0.15
N GLU A 55 -9.66 12.00 0.39
CA GLU A 55 -10.04 13.19 -0.37
C GLU A 55 -9.14 14.38 -0.06
N TRP A 56 -8.87 15.19 -1.07
CA TRP A 56 -8.21 16.48 -0.90
C TRP A 56 -9.10 17.46 -0.14
N ILE A 57 -8.53 18.20 0.80
CA ILE A 57 -9.19 19.40 1.31
C ILE A 57 -9.08 20.46 0.21
N ARG A 58 -10.23 21.07 -0.11
CA ARG A 58 -10.35 22.03 -1.21
C ARG A 58 -10.85 23.39 -0.71
N ASP A 59 -10.48 24.45 -1.44
CA ASP A 59 -11.04 25.78 -1.21
C ASP A 59 -12.43 25.94 -1.85
N GLY A 60 -13.01 27.14 -1.71
CA GLY A 60 -14.34 27.47 -2.28
C GLY A 60 -14.38 27.45 -3.82
N GLU A 61 -13.23 27.44 -4.49
CA GLU A 61 -13.09 27.37 -5.94
C GLU A 61 -12.75 25.95 -6.45
N GLY A 62 -12.69 24.98 -5.51
CA GLY A 62 -12.42 23.57 -5.82
C GLY A 62 -10.94 23.22 -5.96
N ARG A 63 -10.01 24.14 -5.66
CA ARG A 63 -8.57 23.87 -5.74
C ARG A 63 -8.11 23.04 -4.55
N ALA A 64 -7.27 22.04 -4.79
CA ALA A 64 -6.69 21.20 -3.74
C ALA A 64 -5.72 22.01 -2.87
N LEU A 65 -6.05 22.18 -1.58
CA LEU A 65 -5.25 22.88 -0.60
C LEU A 65 -4.17 21.96 -0.01
N TYR A 66 -4.57 20.84 0.55
CA TYR A 66 -3.67 19.86 1.14
C TYR A 66 -4.36 18.48 1.23
N TRP A 67 -3.54 17.44 1.39
CA TRP A 67 -3.99 16.09 1.70
C TRP A 67 -3.99 15.91 3.22
N PRO A 68 -5.13 15.62 3.86
CA PRO A 68 -5.19 15.46 5.31
C PRO A 68 -4.67 14.08 5.71
N VAL A 69 -3.72 14.03 6.64
CA VAL A 69 -3.32 12.79 7.32
C VAL A 69 -3.69 12.90 8.78
N ASP A 70 -4.51 11.99 9.26
CA ASP A 70 -4.96 11.94 10.65
C ASP A 70 -5.13 10.50 11.11
N ASN A 71 -5.09 10.27 12.40
CA ASN A 71 -5.24 8.95 12.99
C ASN A 71 -4.24 7.90 12.43
N TYR A 72 -3.04 8.34 12.02
CA TYR A 72 -2.02 7.47 11.39
C TYR A 72 -1.63 6.29 12.27
N PHE A 73 -1.48 6.49 13.58
CA PHE A 73 -1.13 5.44 14.53
C PHE A 73 -2.33 4.69 15.13
N TYR A 74 -3.50 4.89 14.55
CA TYR A 74 -4.70 4.08 14.81
C TYR A 74 -5.00 3.23 13.57
N PRO A 75 -4.30 2.08 13.39
CA PRO A 75 -4.52 1.21 12.23
C PRO A 75 -5.91 0.58 12.28
N GLY A 76 -6.35 0.06 11.16
CA GLY A 76 -7.62 -0.63 11.04
C GLY A 76 -8.53 -0.04 9.99
N GLU A 77 -9.81 -0.24 10.17
CA GLU A 77 -10.83 0.04 9.17
C GLU A 77 -10.92 1.53 8.77
N ARG A 78 -10.99 1.75 7.46
CA ARG A 78 -11.30 3.02 6.81
C ARG A 78 -12.44 2.80 5.83
N ARG A 79 -13.46 3.66 5.92
CA ARG A 79 -14.59 3.67 5.00
C ARG A 79 -14.42 4.82 4.03
N THR A 80 -14.35 4.52 2.75
CA THR A 80 -14.18 5.51 1.68
C THR A 80 -15.13 5.20 0.54
N VAL A 81 -15.28 6.14 -0.40
CA VAL A 81 -16.07 5.92 -1.61
C VAL A 81 -15.12 5.71 -2.78
N PHE A 82 -15.27 4.59 -3.47
CA PHE A 82 -14.52 4.26 -4.66
C PHE A 82 -15.48 3.89 -5.80
N LEU A 83 -15.36 4.58 -6.92
CA LEU A 83 -16.24 4.42 -8.09
C LEU A 83 -17.75 4.55 -7.77
N GLY A 84 -18.08 5.40 -6.79
CA GLY A 84 -19.46 5.64 -6.38
C GLY A 84 -20.02 4.68 -5.33
N GLU A 85 -19.25 3.69 -4.93
CA GLU A 85 -19.64 2.70 -3.92
C GLU A 85 -18.79 2.83 -2.65
N GLU A 86 -19.41 2.59 -1.48
CA GLU A 86 -18.68 2.52 -0.22
C GLU A 86 -17.80 1.27 -0.21
N VAL A 87 -16.52 1.45 0.07
CA VAL A 87 -15.56 0.37 0.25
C VAL A 87 -14.89 0.46 1.62
N VAL A 88 -14.60 -0.68 2.21
CA VAL A 88 -13.88 -0.78 3.49
C VAL A 88 -12.46 -1.23 3.19
N LYS A 89 -11.50 -0.41 3.63
CA LYS A 89 -10.07 -0.70 3.53
C LYS A 89 -9.46 -0.82 4.92
N GLN A 90 -8.27 -1.37 5.00
CA GLN A 90 -7.48 -1.46 6.22
C GLN A 90 -6.28 -0.52 6.12
N HIS A 91 -6.25 0.49 6.97
CA HIS A 91 -5.07 1.31 7.14
C HIS A 91 -4.03 0.57 7.97
N HIS A 92 -2.81 0.52 7.46
CA HIS A 92 -1.64 0.00 8.15
C HIS A 92 -0.55 1.08 8.19
N THR A 93 0.23 1.12 9.25
CA THR A 93 1.42 1.98 9.29
C THR A 93 2.54 1.41 8.42
N LEU A 94 3.51 2.25 8.03
CA LEU A 94 4.73 1.74 7.36
C LEU A 94 5.45 0.67 8.19
N THR A 95 5.46 0.82 9.51
CA THR A 95 6.04 -0.18 10.40
C THR A 95 5.32 -1.54 10.28
N GLN A 96 4.01 -1.54 10.21
CA GLN A 96 3.25 -2.80 10.03
C GLN A 96 3.52 -3.42 8.66
N ILE A 97 3.60 -2.61 7.61
CA ILE A 97 3.84 -3.12 6.25
C ILE A 97 5.28 -3.61 6.10
N LEU A 98 6.28 -2.75 6.29
CA LEU A 98 7.69 -3.08 6.06
C LEU A 98 8.29 -3.88 7.21
N GLY A 99 8.02 -3.47 8.45
CA GLY A 99 8.48 -4.15 9.65
C GLY A 99 7.89 -5.55 9.79
N GLY A 100 6.64 -5.76 9.38
CA GLY A 100 6.00 -7.07 9.35
C GLY A 100 6.70 -8.04 8.40
N LEU A 101 7.12 -7.58 7.22
CA LEU A 101 7.92 -8.37 6.28
C LEU A 101 9.26 -8.77 6.89
N LEU A 102 9.99 -7.80 7.47
CA LEU A 102 11.27 -8.05 8.14
C LEU A 102 11.11 -9.03 9.31
N ALA A 103 10.10 -8.85 10.14
CA ALA A 103 9.82 -9.74 11.27
C ALA A 103 9.45 -11.16 10.83
N CYS A 104 8.86 -11.31 9.65
CA CYS A 104 8.54 -12.60 9.04
C CYS A 104 9.77 -13.33 8.48
N GLY A 105 10.90 -12.63 8.30
CA GLY A 105 12.16 -13.19 7.79
C GLY A 105 12.47 -12.81 6.35
N PHE A 106 11.68 -11.95 5.71
CA PHE A 106 12.02 -11.41 4.40
C PHE A 106 13.16 -10.41 4.47
N VAL A 107 13.96 -10.34 3.41
CA VAL A 107 14.91 -9.27 3.14
C VAL A 107 14.29 -8.32 2.14
N LEU A 108 14.17 -7.03 2.50
CA LEU A 108 13.69 -6.00 1.56
C LEU A 108 14.78 -5.69 0.54
N THR A 109 14.50 -5.92 -0.73
CA THR A 109 15.45 -5.69 -1.84
C THR A 109 15.12 -4.45 -2.66
N ALA A 110 13.89 -3.95 -2.59
CA ALA A 110 13.49 -2.66 -3.15
C ALA A 110 12.26 -2.10 -2.42
N VAL A 111 12.22 -0.78 -2.27
CA VAL A 111 11.05 -0.03 -1.80
C VAL A 111 10.94 1.20 -2.68
N GLU A 112 9.76 1.46 -3.23
CA GLU A 112 9.49 2.59 -4.10
C GLU A 112 8.13 3.20 -3.79
N GLU A 113 8.09 4.51 -3.63
CA GLU A 113 6.87 5.31 -3.59
C GLU A 113 6.56 5.78 -5.01
N ALA A 114 5.53 5.21 -5.63
CA ALA A 114 5.18 5.56 -7.00
C ALA A 114 4.70 7.01 -7.13
N TYR A 115 5.16 7.68 -8.16
CA TYR A 115 4.76 9.03 -8.51
C TYR A 115 4.47 9.13 -10.02
N PRO A 116 3.69 10.14 -10.48
CA PRO A 116 3.38 10.31 -11.89
C PRO A 116 4.62 10.48 -12.76
N ASP A 117 4.61 9.87 -13.94
CA ASP A 117 5.62 10.14 -14.96
C ASP A 117 5.63 11.65 -15.30
N PRO A 118 6.80 12.29 -15.43
CA PRO A 118 6.92 13.69 -15.83
C PRO A 118 6.10 14.06 -17.09
N ALA A 119 5.97 13.14 -18.04
CA ALA A 119 5.17 13.35 -19.24
C ALA A 119 3.65 13.45 -18.98
N MET A 120 3.19 13.00 -17.81
CA MET A 120 1.78 13.04 -17.41
C MET A 120 1.40 14.29 -16.61
N LEU A 121 2.36 15.12 -16.19
CA LEU A 121 2.10 16.22 -15.26
C LEU A 121 1.20 17.33 -15.82
N ASP A 122 1.04 17.41 -17.14
CA ASP A 122 0.15 18.36 -17.79
C ASP A 122 -1.30 17.84 -17.93
N LEU A 123 -1.54 16.57 -17.55
CA LEU A 123 -2.89 16.04 -17.47
C LEU A 123 -3.60 16.56 -16.19
N PRO A 124 -4.94 16.78 -16.25
CA PRO A 124 -5.69 17.27 -15.11
C PRO A 124 -5.47 16.43 -13.84
N GLY A 125 -5.12 17.08 -12.72
CA GLY A 125 -4.93 16.45 -11.43
C GLY A 125 -3.56 15.81 -11.20
N MET A 126 -2.75 15.55 -12.21
CA MET A 126 -1.47 14.84 -12.06
C MET A 126 -0.44 15.62 -11.24
N ARG A 127 -0.44 16.95 -11.29
CA ARG A 127 0.44 17.77 -10.43
C ARG A 127 0.10 17.65 -8.95
N ASP A 128 -1.18 17.44 -8.61
CA ASP A 128 -1.59 17.20 -7.23
C ASP A 128 -1.12 15.83 -6.74
N GLU A 129 -1.03 14.82 -7.62
CA GLU A 129 -0.48 13.50 -7.27
C GLU A 129 1.00 13.54 -6.87
N MET A 130 1.77 14.55 -7.28
CA MET A 130 3.15 14.78 -6.82
C MET A 130 3.24 15.28 -5.36
N ARG A 131 2.13 15.63 -4.73
CA ARG A 131 2.11 16.25 -3.40
C ARG A 131 1.97 15.24 -2.27
N ARG A 132 1.63 13.98 -2.61
CA ARG A 132 1.57 12.87 -1.67
C ARG A 132 1.76 11.53 -2.40
N PRO A 133 2.36 10.51 -1.75
CA PRO A 133 2.41 9.18 -2.35
C PRO A 133 1.02 8.53 -2.28
N MET A 134 0.61 7.87 -3.37
CA MET A 134 -0.62 7.08 -3.41
C MET A 134 -0.33 5.59 -3.26
N MET A 135 0.76 5.11 -3.87
CA MET A 135 1.12 3.70 -3.89
C MET A 135 2.52 3.47 -3.32
N LEU A 136 2.67 2.32 -2.68
CA LEU A 136 3.92 1.79 -2.16
C LEU A 136 4.20 0.46 -2.84
N LEU A 137 5.35 0.37 -3.51
CA LEU A 137 5.85 -0.87 -4.11
C LEU A 137 6.99 -1.41 -3.27
N VAL A 138 6.94 -2.70 -3.00
CA VAL A 138 7.98 -3.38 -2.21
C VAL A 138 8.36 -4.68 -2.90
N ARG A 139 9.66 -4.95 -2.96
CA ARG A 139 10.19 -6.27 -3.29
C ARG A 139 10.86 -6.84 -2.04
N ALA A 140 10.41 -8.00 -1.64
CA ALA A 140 10.94 -8.74 -0.52
C ALA A 140 11.39 -10.13 -0.98
N ARG A 141 12.52 -10.62 -0.46
CA ARG A 141 13.09 -11.92 -0.82
C ARG A 141 13.13 -12.84 0.38
N LYS A 142 12.76 -14.09 0.18
CA LYS A 142 13.05 -15.18 1.10
C LYS A 142 14.46 -15.70 0.85
N GLU A 143 15.35 -15.58 1.82
CA GLU A 143 16.69 -16.18 1.77
C GLU A 143 16.69 -17.68 2.13
#